data_4445f297dd8794c7cfe4f3d917b90c85
#
_entry.id   4445f297dd8794c7cfe4f3d917b90c85
#
_cell.length_a   1.000
_cell.length_b   1.000
_cell.length_c   1.000
_cell.angle_alpha   90.00
_cell.angle_beta   90.00
_cell.angle_gamma   90.00
#
_symmetry.space_group_name_H-M   'P 1'
#
loop_
_entity.id
_entity.type
_entity.pdbx_description
1 polymer ?
#
loop_
_entity_poly.entity_id
_entity_poly.type
_entity_poly.pdbx_seq_one_letter_code
_entity_poly.pdbx_strand_id
1 'polypeptide(L)'
;MRRMKEADARELFAFVADRIDIESIPLDDDETYELLSKGNTDRVYMMESNWDKYDLLQIKPQNFEELVACVAFSHSLLLNPYIYTYLKMTEVRPLTYPIYAKIEYVESVLKETRGLLVYQHQATLINDYI
;
A
#
# COMPACT_ATOMS: atom_id res chain seq x y z
N MET A 1 -8.28 19.38 -14.41
CA MET A 1 -9.28 18.83 -13.44
C MET A 1 -8.88 19.20 -12.02
N ARG A 2 -9.82 19.63 -11.21
CA ARG A 2 -9.53 20.00 -9.82
C ARG A 2 -9.29 18.75 -8.97
N ARG A 3 -8.17 18.70 -8.26
CA ARG A 3 -7.90 17.65 -7.27
C ARG A 3 -8.93 17.68 -6.14
N MET A 4 -9.41 16.53 -5.72
CA MET A 4 -10.31 16.39 -4.57
C MET A 4 -9.59 16.84 -3.29
N LYS A 5 -10.22 17.73 -2.53
CA LYS A 5 -9.70 18.15 -1.23
C LYS A 5 -10.06 17.13 -0.16
N GLU A 6 -9.28 17.07 0.92
CA GLU A 6 -9.55 16.17 2.04
C GLU A 6 -10.95 16.37 2.64
N ALA A 7 -11.42 17.63 2.75
CA ALA A 7 -12.76 17.92 3.23
C ALA A 7 -13.85 17.32 2.33
N ASP A 8 -13.69 17.47 1.00
CA ASP A 8 -14.63 16.92 0.00
C ASP A 8 -14.64 15.38 0.07
N ALA A 9 -13.49 14.76 0.28
CA ALA A 9 -13.37 13.31 0.42
C ALA A 9 -14.07 12.81 1.70
N ARG A 10 -13.94 13.52 2.82
CA ARG A 10 -14.62 13.18 4.08
C ARG A 10 -16.14 13.28 3.95
N GLU A 11 -16.65 14.34 3.30
CA GLU A 11 -18.09 14.49 3.04
C GLU A 11 -18.62 13.39 2.14
N LEU A 12 -17.90 13.07 1.07
CA LEU A 12 -18.26 11.98 0.17
C LEU A 12 -18.26 10.63 0.89
N PHE A 13 -17.24 10.35 1.70
CA PHE A 13 -17.17 9.14 2.49
C PHE A 13 -18.34 9.01 3.46
N ALA A 14 -18.68 10.07 4.20
CA ALA A 14 -19.81 10.08 5.10
C ALA A 14 -21.14 9.85 4.36
N PHE A 15 -21.31 10.46 3.19
CA PHE A 15 -22.49 10.26 2.35
C PHE A 15 -22.63 8.82 1.83
N VAL A 16 -21.52 8.21 1.44
CA VAL A 16 -21.48 6.82 0.94
C VAL A 16 -21.69 5.83 2.11
N ALA A 17 -21.03 6.04 3.24
CA ALA A 17 -21.14 5.19 4.43
C ALA A 17 -22.58 5.09 4.96
N ASP A 18 -23.39 6.13 4.77
CA ASP A 18 -24.78 6.17 5.17
C ASP A 18 -25.71 5.33 4.23
N ARG A 19 -25.23 4.95 3.06
CA ARG A 19 -26.02 4.30 1.98
C ARG A 19 -25.49 2.95 1.55
N ILE A 20 -24.22 2.69 1.79
CA ILE A 20 -23.53 1.48 1.38
C ILE A 20 -22.87 0.90 2.62
N ASP A 21 -23.09 -0.38 2.86
CA ASP A 21 -22.33 -1.11 3.88
C ASP A 21 -20.90 -1.33 3.36
N ILE A 22 -19.99 -0.48 3.84
CA ILE A 22 -18.58 -0.48 3.41
C ILE A 22 -17.90 -1.79 3.78
N GLU A 23 -18.27 -2.41 4.90
CA GLU A 23 -17.72 -3.70 5.34
C GLU A 23 -18.12 -4.85 4.40
N SER A 24 -19.18 -4.68 3.62
CA SER A 24 -19.63 -5.67 2.63
C SER A 24 -18.99 -5.53 1.25
N ILE A 25 -18.20 -4.48 1.01
CA ILE A 25 -17.52 -4.27 -0.28
C ILE A 25 -16.43 -5.35 -0.45
N PRO A 26 -16.47 -6.14 -1.55
CA PRO A 26 -15.42 -7.11 -1.81
C PRO A 26 -14.09 -6.42 -2.07
N LEU A 27 -13.01 -6.98 -1.51
CA LEU A 27 -11.64 -6.46 -1.69
C LEU A 27 -10.89 -7.18 -2.82
N ASP A 28 -11.56 -8.02 -3.58
CA ASP A 28 -11.02 -8.89 -4.63
C ASP A 28 -11.66 -8.64 -6.01
N ASP A 29 -12.18 -7.44 -6.25
CA ASP A 29 -12.79 -7.06 -7.52
C ASP A 29 -11.73 -6.78 -8.59
N ASP A 30 -11.57 -7.70 -9.53
CA ASP A 30 -10.57 -7.63 -10.60
C ASP A 30 -10.73 -6.39 -11.49
N GLU A 31 -11.94 -5.93 -11.76
CA GLU A 31 -12.18 -4.74 -12.59
C GLU A 31 -11.66 -3.48 -11.93
N THR A 32 -11.78 -3.39 -10.61
CA THR A 32 -11.23 -2.28 -9.81
C THR A 32 -9.70 -2.26 -9.90
N TYR A 33 -9.03 -3.40 -9.74
CA TYR A 33 -7.57 -3.47 -9.83
C TYR A 33 -7.07 -3.23 -11.25
N GLU A 34 -7.80 -3.66 -12.28
CA GLU A 34 -7.47 -3.35 -13.66
C GLU A 34 -7.53 -1.83 -13.92
N LEU A 35 -8.57 -1.15 -13.44
CA LEU A 35 -8.74 0.29 -13.53
C LEU A 35 -7.59 1.04 -12.83
N LEU A 36 -7.26 0.64 -11.61
CA LEU A 36 -6.15 1.21 -10.83
C LEU A 36 -4.80 0.99 -11.52
N SER A 37 -4.55 -0.21 -12.03
CA SER A 37 -3.32 -0.57 -12.72
C SER A 37 -3.11 0.18 -14.05
N LYS A 38 -4.16 0.76 -14.61
CA LYS A 38 -4.11 1.64 -15.78
C LYS A 38 -3.93 3.13 -15.41
N GLY A 39 -3.90 3.47 -14.13
CA GLY A 39 -3.83 4.85 -13.66
C GLY A 39 -5.11 5.66 -13.92
N ASN A 40 -6.24 5.01 -14.13
CA ASN A 40 -7.55 5.64 -14.35
C ASN A 40 -8.18 6.04 -13.02
N THR A 41 -7.53 6.96 -12.30
CA THR A 41 -7.84 7.31 -10.92
C THR A 41 -8.29 8.76 -10.74
N ASP A 42 -8.86 9.35 -11.77
CA ASP A 42 -9.47 10.65 -11.68
C ASP A 42 -10.62 10.62 -10.65
N ARG A 43 -10.56 11.53 -9.67
CA ARG A 43 -11.47 11.61 -8.52
C ARG A 43 -11.36 10.45 -7.50
N VAL A 44 -10.29 9.67 -7.55
CA VAL A 44 -9.96 8.72 -6.48
C VAL A 44 -9.05 9.42 -5.48
N TYR A 45 -9.57 9.67 -4.28
CA TYR A 45 -8.82 10.38 -3.25
C TYR A 45 -7.45 9.73 -2.98
N MET A 46 -6.41 10.54 -2.85
CA MET A 46 -5.01 10.15 -2.67
C MET A 46 -4.36 9.41 -3.86
N MET A 47 -5.02 9.30 -5.01
CA MET A 47 -4.48 8.59 -6.19
C MET A 47 -4.61 9.40 -7.49
N GLU A 48 -4.85 10.71 -7.39
CA GLU A 48 -5.16 11.56 -8.54
C GLU A 48 -3.93 12.24 -9.17
N SER A 49 -2.84 12.40 -8.43
CA SER A 49 -1.66 13.11 -8.94
C SER A 49 -0.97 12.29 -10.04
N ASN A 50 -0.23 12.97 -10.92
CA ASN A 50 0.57 12.28 -11.93
C ASN A 50 1.59 11.32 -11.31
N TRP A 51 2.06 11.64 -10.11
CA TRP A 51 2.99 10.80 -9.35
C TRP A 51 2.32 9.51 -8.87
N ASP A 52 1.12 9.62 -8.26
CA ASP A 52 0.35 8.45 -7.83
C ASP A 52 0.02 7.53 -9.02
N LYS A 53 -0.41 8.13 -10.14
CA LYS A 53 -0.69 7.38 -11.38
C LYS A 53 0.54 6.68 -11.92
N TYR A 54 1.70 7.34 -11.87
CA TYR A 54 2.97 6.73 -12.27
C TYR A 54 3.30 5.51 -11.40
N ASP A 55 3.16 5.62 -10.08
CA ASP A 55 3.41 4.52 -9.15
C ASP A 55 2.43 3.36 -9.36
N LEU A 56 1.14 3.65 -9.56
CA LEU A 56 0.14 2.64 -9.90
C LEU A 56 0.49 1.87 -11.19
N LEU A 57 0.96 2.57 -12.21
CA LEU A 57 1.42 1.96 -13.46
C LEU A 57 2.65 1.06 -13.28
N GLN A 58 3.49 1.36 -12.28
CA GLN A 58 4.67 0.55 -11.97
C GLN A 58 4.30 -0.67 -11.10
N ILE A 59 3.53 -0.46 -10.03
CA ILE A 59 3.17 -1.50 -9.07
C ILE A 59 2.12 -2.44 -9.65
N LYS A 60 1.12 -1.91 -10.35
CA LYS A 60 -0.01 -2.65 -10.92
C LYS A 60 -0.66 -3.55 -9.86
N PRO A 61 -1.22 -2.98 -8.79
CA PRO A 61 -1.74 -3.76 -7.68
C PRO A 61 -2.83 -4.73 -8.15
N GLN A 62 -2.75 -5.98 -7.70
CA GLN A 62 -3.69 -7.04 -8.03
C GLN A 62 -4.59 -7.45 -6.85
N ASN A 63 -4.31 -6.89 -5.68
CA ASN A 63 -5.04 -7.17 -4.46
C ASN A 63 -4.95 -5.98 -3.49
N PHE A 64 -5.73 -6.05 -2.42
CA PHE A 64 -5.81 -4.97 -1.44
C PHE A 64 -4.48 -4.69 -0.73
N GLU A 65 -3.70 -5.72 -0.41
CA GLU A 65 -2.40 -5.55 0.25
C GLU A 65 -1.42 -4.78 -0.63
N GLU A 66 -1.36 -5.09 -1.91
CA GLU A 66 -0.52 -4.37 -2.88
C GLU A 66 -1.01 -2.93 -3.10
N LEU A 67 -2.32 -2.70 -3.07
CA LEU A 67 -2.89 -1.36 -3.14
C LEU A 67 -2.49 -0.51 -1.94
N VAL A 68 -2.59 -1.07 -0.72
CA VAL A 68 -2.15 -0.39 0.51
C VAL A 68 -0.66 -0.07 0.46
N ALA A 69 0.16 -1.01 0.01
CA ALA A 69 1.60 -0.78 -0.19
C ALA A 69 1.85 0.33 -1.22
N CYS A 70 1.12 0.35 -2.32
CA CYS A 70 1.23 1.40 -3.34
C CYS A 70 0.99 2.79 -2.74
N VAL A 71 -0.08 2.96 -1.95
CA VAL A 71 -0.37 4.22 -1.26
C VAL A 71 0.76 4.62 -0.31
N ALA A 72 1.29 3.66 0.46
CA ALA A 72 2.38 3.92 1.40
C ALA A 72 3.66 4.40 0.68
N PHE A 73 4.01 3.78 -0.43
CA PHE A 73 5.19 4.17 -1.23
C PHE A 73 4.99 5.54 -1.89
N SER A 74 3.83 5.79 -2.49
CA SER A 74 3.54 7.02 -3.23
C SER A 74 3.54 8.26 -2.33
N HIS A 75 3.08 8.12 -1.10
CA HIS A 75 2.95 9.23 -0.15
C HIS A 75 4.13 9.38 0.82
N SER A 76 5.21 8.65 0.63
CA SER A 76 6.41 8.75 1.45
C SER A 76 7.65 9.03 0.62
N LEU A 77 8.25 10.20 0.81
CA LEU A 77 9.53 10.54 0.17
C LEU A 77 10.66 9.57 0.54
N LEU A 78 10.58 8.95 1.72
CA LEU A 78 11.58 7.99 2.19
C LEU A 78 11.38 6.60 1.57
N LEU A 79 10.14 6.19 1.33
CA LEU A 79 9.81 4.86 0.82
C LEU A 79 9.74 4.79 -0.70
N ASN A 80 9.41 5.89 -1.38
CA ASN A 80 9.24 5.91 -2.82
C ASN A 80 10.42 5.31 -3.61
N PRO A 81 11.70 5.54 -3.25
CA PRO A 81 12.83 4.91 -3.92
C PRO A 81 12.85 3.37 -3.84
N TYR A 82 12.11 2.79 -2.90
CA TYR A 82 12.06 1.33 -2.70
C TYR A 82 10.96 0.63 -3.50
N ILE A 83 10.10 1.36 -4.21
CA ILE A 83 9.07 0.79 -5.10
C ILE A 83 9.67 -0.27 -6.04
N TYR A 84 10.78 0.05 -6.66
CA TYR A 84 11.46 -0.87 -7.57
C TYR A 84 11.94 -2.15 -6.88
N THR A 85 12.44 -2.02 -5.66
CA THR A 85 12.84 -3.16 -4.83
C THR A 85 11.64 -4.02 -4.48
N TYR A 86 10.54 -3.38 -4.06
CA TYR A 86 9.28 -4.07 -3.75
C TYR A 86 8.76 -4.89 -4.93
N LEU A 87 8.74 -4.31 -6.12
CA LEU A 87 8.26 -4.99 -7.34
C LEU A 87 9.09 -6.21 -7.73
N LYS A 88 10.40 -6.17 -7.45
CA LYS A 88 11.30 -7.28 -7.78
C LYS A 88 11.33 -8.39 -6.73
N MET A 89 10.83 -8.14 -5.55
CA MET A 89 10.77 -9.13 -4.48
C MET A 89 9.48 -9.94 -4.60
N THR A 90 9.57 -11.17 -5.05
CA THR A 90 8.45 -12.13 -5.05
C THR A 90 8.32 -12.88 -3.73
N GLU A 91 9.41 -12.94 -2.96
CA GLU A 91 9.49 -13.62 -1.67
C GLU A 91 10.35 -12.81 -0.69
N VAL A 92 10.07 -12.97 0.60
CA VAL A 92 10.91 -12.42 1.66
C VAL A 92 12.29 -13.07 1.56
N ARG A 93 13.33 -12.27 1.34
CA ARG A 93 14.70 -12.75 1.36
C ARG A 93 15.14 -12.94 2.81
N PRO A 94 15.78 -14.06 3.15
CA PRO A 94 16.40 -14.21 4.46
C PRO A 94 17.35 -13.04 4.73
N LEU A 95 17.13 -12.37 5.85
CA LEU A 95 18.01 -11.29 6.28
C LEU A 95 19.30 -11.91 6.81
N THR A 96 20.41 -11.66 6.15
CA THR A 96 21.74 -12.14 6.56
C THR A 96 22.32 -11.23 7.66
N TYR A 97 21.66 -11.21 8.81
CA TYR A 97 22.20 -10.53 10.00
C TYR A 97 22.77 -11.53 11.01
N PRO A 98 23.79 -11.12 11.79
CA PRO A 98 24.44 -12.02 12.75
C PRO A 98 23.61 -12.41 13.99
N ILE A 99 22.35 -12.02 14.08
CA ILE A 99 21.47 -12.29 15.24
C ILE A 99 20.40 -13.31 14.85
N TYR A 100 20.82 -14.53 14.63
CA TYR A 100 20.01 -15.61 14.04
C TYR A 100 18.71 -15.97 14.77
N ALA A 101 18.68 -15.88 16.08
CA ALA A 101 17.50 -16.30 16.86
C ALA A 101 16.28 -15.35 16.72
N LYS A 102 16.45 -14.19 16.14
CA LYS A 102 15.41 -13.16 16.00
C LYS A 102 15.00 -12.91 14.56
N ILE A 103 15.73 -13.47 13.60
CA ILE A 103 15.50 -13.23 12.16
C ILE A 103 14.12 -13.75 11.73
N GLU A 104 13.76 -14.96 12.13
CA GLU A 104 12.49 -15.58 11.74
C GLU A 104 11.28 -14.74 12.16
N TYR A 105 11.32 -14.12 13.33
CA TYR A 105 10.30 -13.21 13.76
C TYR A 105 10.25 -11.94 12.91
N VAL A 106 11.38 -11.32 12.63
CA VAL A 106 11.49 -10.14 11.76
C VAL A 106 10.99 -10.46 10.36
N GLU A 107 11.37 -11.59 9.80
CA GLU A 107 10.89 -12.08 8.51
C GLU A 107 9.37 -12.25 8.51
N SER A 108 8.80 -12.81 9.57
CA SER A 108 7.35 -13.00 9.68
C SER A 108 6.60 -11.67 9.70
N VAL A 109 7.14 -10.66 10.38
CA VAL A 109 6.57 -9.29 10.44
C VAL A 109 6.68 -8.58 9.09
N LEU A 110 7.78 -8.76 8.36
CA LEU A 110 8.03 -8.07 7.09
C LEU A 110 7.49 -8.84 5.87
N LYS A 111 6.90 -10.01 6.06
CA LYS A 111 6.39 -10.83 4.96
C LYS A 111 5.34 -10.11 4.11
N GLU A 112 4.43 -9.38 4.73
CA GLU A 112 3.37 -8.61 4.05
C GLU A 112 3.92 -7.54 3.09
N THR A 113 5.13 -7.05 3.36
CA THR A 113 5.81 -6.01 2.58
C THR A 113 7.07 -6.53 1.88
N ARG A 114 7.12 -7.83 1.62
CA ARG A 114 8.20 -8.48 0.85
C ARG A 114 9.60 -8.20 1.43
N GLY A 115 9.70 -8.15 2.75
CA GLY A 115 10.97 -7.95 3.46
C GLY A 115 11.37 -6.48 3.65
N LEU A 116 10.54 -5.54 3.28
CA LEU A 116 10.77 -4.10 3.48
C LEU A 116 10.06 -3.59 4.72
N LEU A 117 10.70 -2.71 5.47
CA LEU A 117 10.07 -2.00 6.58
C LEU A 117 9.28 -0.81 6.01
N VAL A 118 7.97 -0.94 5.91
CA VAL A 118 7.08 0.05 5.29
C VAL A 118 6.14 0.69 6.30
N TYR A 119 5.53 -0.11 7.17
CA TYR A 119 4.48 0.34 8.08
C TYR A 119 4.99 0.56 9.50
N GLN A 120 4.41 1.54 10.18
CA GLN A 120 4.77 1.85 11.56
C GLN A 120 4.53 0.68 12.51
N HIS A 121 3.47 -0.09 12.31
CA HIS A 121 3.20 -1.26 13.16
C HIS A 121 4.31 -2.32 13.07
N GLN A 122 4.94 -2.48 11.90
CA GLN A 122 6.08 -3.38 11.72
C GLN A 122 7.27 -2.94 12.57
N ALA A 123 7.57 -1.63 12.56
CA ALA A 123 8.65 -1.07 13.37
C ALA A 123 8.38 -1.28 14.87
N THR A 124 7.14 -1.07 15.31
CA THR A 124 6.73 -1.29 16.70
C THR A 124 6.88 -2.75 17.11
N LEU A 125 6.36 -3.69 16.31
CA LEU A 125 6.48 -5.12 16.60
C LEU A 125 7.94 -5.60 16.68
N ILE A 126 8.79 -5.12 15.78
CA ILE A 126 10.21 -5.47 15.79
C ILE A 126 10.90 -4.87 17.01
N ASN A 127 10.61 -3.61 17.34
CA ASN A 127 11.21 -2.93 18.50
C ASN A 127 10.81 -3.61 19.82
N ASP A 128 9.56 -4.00 19.98
CA ASP A 128 9.04 -4.67 21.18
C ASP A 128 9.64 -6.08 21.37
N TYR A 129 10.09 -6.70 20.28
CA TYR A 129 10.74 -8.01 20.32
C TYR A 129 12.22 -7.95 20.71
N ILE A 130 12.90 -6.86 20.35
CA ILE A 130 14.33 -6.66 20.63
C ILE A 130 14.57 -6.28 22.09
#